data_1703b1f3a8168a92bdd9decd910d6dd6
#
_entry.id   1703b1f3a8168a92bdd9decd910d6dd6
#
_cell.length_a   1.000
_cell.length_b   1.000
_cell.length_c   1.000
_cell.angle_alpha   90.00
_cell.angle_beta   90.00
_cell.angle_gamma   90.00
#
_symmetry.space_group_name_H-M   'P 1'
#
loop_
_entity.id
_entity.type
_entity.pdbx_description
1 polymer ?
#
loop_
_entity_poly.entity_id
_entity_poly.type
_entity_poly.pdbx_seq_one_letter_code
_entity_poly.pdbx_strand_id
1 'polypeptide(L)'
;MQQHYNHSRRRVLRRRRIMVTAAAILLVAAVIFAVVHWVIPALNKEINPPAPTPSPGPVTDPTTDPSGTGDVTPTPNPDGDDVVFYNGPIVPESQQVSEKWFDDAVILGDSRSQGLILYNNLSGCTSLAVKSLSLTNYTKKEATLPSLGTDTVANLIPQVGGKRFYLVFGMNDMGLSAETFGQYFGRLVDLIQKSHPDAAIYAQAVLPVTELKEQSGAASGFSLAHVKEFNEQLLKICAEKQIWYLDIPDALVDEKGYLLDEASWDGVHLNASYCRTWLDYLLCHVVLPEDYNGEYDVPAGYHPGDVVMDGVTVYDFKPSN
;
A
#
# COMPACT_ATOMS: atom_id res chain seq x y z
N MET A 1 -71.86 -4.90 -3.40
CA MET A 1 -71.20 -4.49 -4.69
C MET A 1 -69.98 -3.57 -4.54
N GLN A 2 -69.94 -2.64 -3.59
CA GLN A 2 -68.85 -1.62 -3.43
C GLN A 2 -67.49 -2.21 -2.98
N GLN A 3 -67.42 -3.30 -2.22
CA GLN A 3 -66.19 -3.90 -1.75
C GLN A 3 -65.40 -4.62 -2.88
N HIS A 4 -66.08 -5.24 -3.83
CA HIS A 4 -65.44 -5.91 -4.97
C HIS A 4 -64.80 -4.90 -5.96
N TYR A 5 -65.38 -3.72 -6.10
CA TYR A 5 -64.87 -2.67 -6.98
C TYR A 5 -63.56 -2.04 -6.47
N ASN A 6 -63.45 -1.89 -5.15
CA ASN A 6 -62.24 -1.35 -4.54
C ASN A 6 -61.03 -2.31 -4.59
N HIS A 7 -61.25 -3.61 -4.54
CA HIS A 7 -60.20 -4.63 -4.65
C HIS A 7 -59.57 -4.69 -6.07
N SER A 8 -60.37 -4.55 -7.10
CA SER A 8 -59.90 -4.56 -8.48
C SER A 8 -59.08 -3.30 -8.81
N ARG A 9 -59.47 -2.10 -8.38
CA ARG A 9 -58.71 -0.84 -8.55
C ARG A 9 -57.35 -0.90 -7.84
N ARG A 10 -57.26 -1.45 -6.64
CA ARG A 10 -55.99 -1.59 -5.91
C ARG A 10 -55.02 -2.54 -6.61
N ARG A 11 -55.51 -3.63 -7.22
CA ARG A 11 -54.67 -4.56 -8.01
C ARG A 11 -54.14 -3.88 -9.29
N VAL A 12 -54.95 -3.10 -9.99
CA VAL A 12 -54.52 -2.37 -11.19
C VAL A 12 -53.48 -1.30 -10.88
N LEU A 13 -53.68 -0.54 -9.80
CA LEU A 13 -52.73 0.47 -9.35
C LEU A 13 -51.39 -0.14 -8.90
N ARG A 14 -51.44 -1.30 -8.22
CA ARG A 14 -50.23 -2.02 -7.80
C ARG A 14 -49.44 -2.54 -9.02
N ARG A 15 -50.15 -3.11 -10.03
CA ARG A 15 -49.51 -3.57 -11.27
C ARG A 15 -48.88 -2.39 -12.05
N ARG A 16 -49.57 -1.25 -12.14
CA ARG A 16 -49.01 -0.04 -12.79
C ARG A 16 -47.77 0.47 -12.04
N ARG A 17 -47.77 0.51 -10.71
CA ARG A 17 -46.58 0.89 -9.93
C ARG A 17 -45.40 -0.06 -10.17
N ILE A 18 -45.64 -1.37 -10.16
CA ILE A 18 -44.60 -2.39 -10.46
C ILE A 18 -44.06 -2.22 -11.87
N MET A 19 -44.90 -1.97 -12.88
CA MET A 19 -44.42 -1.73 -14.25
C MET A 19 -43.63 -0.46 -14.40
N VAL A 20 -44.02 0.62 -13.73
CA VAL A 20 -43.29 1.90 -13.76
C VAL A 20 -41.92 1.77 -13.06
N THR A 21 -41.88 1.10 -11.91
CA THR A 21 -40.57 0.85 -11.23
C THR A 21 -39.68 -0.09 -12.05
N ALA A 22 -40.22 -1.13 -12.67
CA ALA A 22 -39.43 -2.01 -13.54
C ALA A 22 -38.89 -1.27 -14.77
N ALA A 23 -39.72 -0.40 -15.40
CA ALA A 23 -39.29 0.42 -16.53
C ALA A 23 -38.18 1.42 -16.13
N ALA A 24 -38.30 2.04 -14.93
CA ALA A 24 -37.27 2.93 -14.41
C ALA A 24 -35.94 2.23 -14.14
N ILE A 25 -35.98 1.00 -13.59
CA ILE A 25 -34.78 0.19 -13.36
C ILE A 25 -34.11 -0.18 -14.69
N LEU A 26 -34.89 -0.59 -15.69
CA LEU A 26 -34.36 -0.92 -17.00
C LEU A 26 -33.73 0.29 -17.71
N LEU A 27 -34.31 1.47 -17.54
CA LEU A 27 -33.78 2.71 -18.09
C LEU A 27 -32.45 3.09 -17.43
N VAL A 28 -32.35 2.97 -16.11
CA VAL A 28 -31.10 3.19 -15.39
C VAL A 28 -30.04 2.19 -15.83
N ALA A 29 -30.38 0.91 -15.94
CA ALA A 29 -29.47 -0.11 -16.43
C ALA A 29 -28.98 0.16 -17.85
N ALA A 30 -29.86 0.63 -18.75
CA ALA A 30 -29.50 1.00 -20.12
C ALA A 30 -28.56 2.22 -20.17
N VAL A 31 -28.78 3.21 -19.30
CA VAL A 31 -27.90 4.38 -19.18
C VAL A 31 -26.52 3.97 -18.66
N ILE A 32 -26.46 3.14 -17.63
CA ILE A 32 -25.20 2.62 -17.08
C ILE A 32 -24.45 1.82 -18.17
N PHE A 33 -25.17 0.96 -18.91
CA PHE A 33 -24.59 0.19 -20.01
C PHE A 33 -24.01 1.10 -21.10
N ALA A 34 -24.74 2.13 -21.49
CA ALA A 34 -24.29 3.09 -22.49
C ALA A 34 -23.06 3.88 -22.03
N VAL A 35 -23.03 4.31 -20.77
CA VAL A 35 -21.88 5.01 -20.18
C VAL A 35 -20.64 4.12 -20.17
N VAL A 36 -20.76 2.89 -19.69
CA VAL A 36 -19.63 1.95 -19.59
C VAL A 36 -19.10 1.53 -20.96
N HIS A 37 -19.96 1.30 -21.93
CA HIS A 37 -19.55 0.72 -23.22
C HIS A 37 -19.26 1.74 -24.31
N TRP A 38 -19.74 2.97 -24.18
CA TRP A 38 -19.61 3.99 -25.21
C TRP A 38 -18.93 5.27 -24.73
N VAL A 39 -19.26 5.76 -23.54
CA VAL A 39 -18.74 7.05 -23.05
C VAL A 39 -17.34 6.88 -22.46
N ILE A 40 -17.13 5.88 -21.60
CA ILE A 40 -15.82 5.65 -20.98
C ILE A 40 -14.74 5.31 -22.01
N PRO A 41 -14.96 4.40 -23.01
CA PRO A 41 -13.97 4.14 -24.05
C PRO A 41 -13.69 5.34 -24.95
N ALA A 42 -14.71 6.16 -25.23
CA ALA A 42 -14.53 7.38 -26.03
C ALA A 42 -13.65 8.41 -25.29
N LEU A 43 -13.91 8.62 -24.01
CA LEU A 43 -13.09 9.49 -23.17
C LEU A 43 -11.65 8.97 -22.99
N ASN A 44 -11.47 7.67 -22.84
CA ASN A 44 -10.13 7.07 -22.75
C ASN A 44 -9.33 7.21 -24.06
N LYS A 45 -10.01 7.26 -25.21
CA LYS A 45 -9.36 7.47 -26.50
C LYS A 45 -8.90 8.91 -26.71
N GLU A 46 -9.60 9.90 -26.13
CA GLU A 46 -9.19 11.31 -26.14
C GLU A 46 -8.05 11.60 -25.14
N ILE A 47 -8.04 10.89 -23.99
CA ILE A 47 -7.03 11.11 -22.93
C ILE A 47 -5.71 10.41 -23.27
N ASN A 48 -5.73 9.31 -24.04
CA ASN A 48 -4.56 8.56 -24.47
C ASN A 48 -4.54 8.41 -26.00
N PRO A 49 -4.06 9.40 -26.77
CA PRO A 49 -3.85 9.21 -28.20
C PRO A 49 -2.77 8.13 -28.44
N PRO A 50 -2.91 7.26 -29.43
CA PRO A 50 -1.91 6.24 -29.73
C PRO A 50 -0.56 6.89 -30.06
N ALA A 51 0.51 6.34 -29.45
CA ALA A 51 1.87 6.79 -29.69
C ALA A 51 2.26 6.66 -31.18
N PRO A 52 3.03 7.60 -31.72
CA PRO A 52 3.48 7.52 -33.12
C PRO A 52 4.41 6.31 -33.30
N THR A 53 4.16 5.55 -34.35
CA THR A 53 4.92 4.36 -34.75
C THR A 53 6.38 4.72 -34.98
N PRO A 54 7.36 4.09 -34.33
CA PRO A 54 8.77 4.35 -34.61
C PRO A 54 9.18 3.71 -35.93
N SER A 55 9.90 4.49 -36.74
CA SER A 55 10.57 4.06 -37.98
C SER A 55 11.73 3.12 -37.65
N PRO A 56 11.99 2.06 -38.43
CA PRO A 56 13.06 1.11 -38.14
C PRO A 56 14.44 1.72 -38.42
N GLY A 57 15.25 1.88 -37.37
CA GLY A 57 16.68 2.14 -37.44
C GLY A 57 17.48 0.82 -37.43
N PRO A 58 18.78 0.83 -37.85
CA PRO A 58 19.51 -0.37 -38.20
C PRO A 58 19.87 -1.24 -36.98
N VAL A 59 19.72 -2.54 -37.19
CA VAL A 59 20.08 -3.62 -36.29
C VAL A 59 21.59 -3.65 -36.08
N THR A 60 22.03 -3.48 -34.85
CA THR A 60 23.35 -3.98 -34.38
C THR A 60 23.10 -4.93 -33.22
N ASP A 61 23.49 -6.14 -33.45
CA ASP A 61 23.49 -7.26 -32.49
C ASP A 61 24.51 -6.97 -31.37
N PRO A 62 24.14 -7.09 -30.10
CA PRO A 62 25.06 -7.53 -29.08
C PRO A 62 24.47 -8.68 -28.26
N THR A 63 25.00 -9.84 -28.48
CA THR A 63 25.04 -10.94 -27.53
C THR A 63 25.61 -10.45 -26.20
N THR A 64 24.75 -10.25 -25.20
CA THR A 64 25.11 -10.35 -23.79
C THR A 64 23.83 -10.66 -22.99
N ASP A 65 23.84 -11.83 -22.43
CA ASP A 65 22.91 -12.44 -21.50
C ASP A 65 22.77 -11.56 -20.24
N PRO A 66 21.56 -11.09 -19.83
CA PRO A 66 21.34 -10.53 -18.51
C PRO A 66 20.60 -11.52 -17.62
N SER A 67 21.24 -12.64 -17.27
CA SER A 67 20.87 -13.40 -16.08
C SER A 67 21.82 -12.98 -14.94
N GLY A 68 21.52 -11.82 -14.37
CA GLY A 68 22.11 -11.34 -13.14
C GLY A 68 21.03 -11.20 -12.08
N THR A 69 20.56 -12.31 -11.51
CA THR A 69 20.12 -12.33 -10.13
C THR A 69 21.34 -11.88 -9.32
N GLY A 70 21.32 -10.60 -8.92
CA GLY A 70 22.34 -10.05 -8.05
C GLY A 70 22.24 -10.71 -6.68
N ASP A 71 22.91 -11.85 -6.57
CA ASP A 71 23.35 -12.41 -5.31
C ASP A 71 24.27 -11.34 -4.70
N VAL A 72 23.78 -10.56 -3.75
CA VAL A 72 24.57 -9.57 -2.99
C VAL A 72 25.46 -10.35 -2.04
N THR A 73 26.54 -10.91 -2.60
CA THR A 73 27.61 -11.50 -1.80
C THR A 73 28.22 -10.36 -0.98
N PRO A 74 28.23 -10.44 0.38
CA PRO A 74 28.87 -9.44 1.22
C PRO A 74 30.34 -9.30 0.85
N THR A 75 30.79 -8.07 0.66
CA THR A 75 32.20 -7.78 0.43
C THR A 75 32.92 -7.86 1.77
N PRO A 76 33.88 -8.78 1.99
CA PRO A 76 34.59 -8.88 3.27
C PRO A 76 35.35 -7.58 3.56
N ASN A 77 35.24 -7.09 4.79
CA ASN A 77 36.05 -5.98 5.29
C ASN A 77 37.50 -6.47 5.45
N PRO A 78 38.51 -5.75 4.94
CA PRO A 78 39.90 -6.13 5.07
C PRO A 78 40.44 -6.11 6.52
N ASP A 79 39.71 -5.56 7.49
CA ASP A 79 40.12 -5.45 8.90
C ASP A 79 39.56 -6.53 9.84
N GLY A 80 38.87 -7.53 9.31
CA GLY A 80 38.57 -8.77 10.04
C GLY A 80 37.40 -8.77 11.01
N ASP A 81 36.64 -7.67 11.12
CA ASP A 81 35.32 -7.67 11.76
C ASP A 81 34.27 -7.95 10.69
N ASP A 82 33.39 -8.93 10.90
CA ASP A 82 32.31 -9.30 9.98
C ASP A 82 31.24 -8.20 9.92
N VAL A 83 31.59 -7.06 9.32
CA VAL A 83 30.70 -5.93 9.09
C VAL A 83 30.13 -6.04 7.69
N VAL A 84 28.85 -6.38 7.60
CA VAL A 84 28.13 -6.40 6.33
C VAL A 84 27.46 -5.04 6.12
N PHE A 85 27.94 -4.27 5.13
CA PHE A 85 27.27 -3.05 4.71
C PHE A 85 26.02 -3.39 3.90
N TYR A 86 24.87 -3.01 4.40
CA TYR A 86 23.62 -3.15 3.68
C TYR A 86 23.43 -1.96 2.74
N ASN A 87 23.60 -2.17 1.43
CA ASN A 87 23.51 -1.13 0.41
C ASN A 87 22.12 -1.10 -0.27
N GLY A 88 21.05 -1.26 0.48
CA GLY A 88 19.72 -1.28 -0.12
C GLY A 88 18.64 -0.67 0.78
N PRO A 89 17.47 -0.35 0.22
CA PRO A 89 16.36 0.23 0.97
C PRO A 89 15.58 -0.79 1.79
N ILE A 90 15.78 -2.10 1.61
CA ILE A 90 15.03 -3.14 2.32
C ILE A 90 15.45 -3.17 3.78
N VAL A 91 14.47 -3.03 4.69
CA VAL A 91 14.74 -3.16 6.13
C VAL A 91 14.94 -4.62 6.47
N PRO A 92 16.10 -5.01 7.00
CA PRO A 92 16.34 -6.38 7.42
C PRO A 92 15.60 -6.69 8.73
N GLU A 93 15.50 -7.98 9.06
CA GLU A 93 15.01 -8.39 10.38
C GLU A 93 15.95 -7.87 11.47
N SER A 94 15.35 -7.31 12.52
CA SER A 94 16.02 -6.76 13.67
C SER A 94 15.50 -7.42 14.96
N GLN A 95 16.14 -7.13 16.09
CA GLN A 95 15.54 -7.45 17.37
C GLN A 95 14.22 -6.72 17.52
N GLN A 96 13.22 -7.41 18.10
CA GLN A 96 11.89 -6.87 18.28
C GLN A 96 11.89 -5.69 19.26
N VAL A 97 11.34 -4.57 18.82
CA VAL A 97 11.03 -3.41 19.67
C VAL A 97 9.63 -3.54 20.27
N SER A 98 9.32 -2.73 21.28
CA SER A 98 7.97 -2.67 21.84
C SER A 98 7.02 -1.84 20.95
N GLU A 99 5.71 -1.99 21.18
CA GLU A 99 4.67 -1.23 20.46
C GLU A 99 4.78 0.30 20.67
N LYS A 100 5.50 0.76 21.70
CA LYS A 100 5.83 2.19 21.89
C LYS A 100 6.60 2.79 20.71
N TRP A 101 7.24 1.95 19.89
CA TRP A 101 7.84 2.38 18.64
C TRP A 101 6.87 3.15 17.74
N PHE A 102 5.56 2.86 17.84
CA PHE A 102 4.52 3.50 17.05
C PHE A 102 3.95 4.78 17.70
N ASP A 103 4.29 5.12 18.95
CA ASP A 103 3.71 6.29 19.64
C ASP A 103 4.07 7.62 18.96
N ASP A 104 5.20 7.72 18.27
CA ASP A 104 5.60 8.87 17.47
C ASP A 104 5.60 8.57 15.96
N ALA A 105 4.87 7.54 15.54
CA ALA A 105 4.70 7.19 14.14
C ALA A 105 3.42 7.78 13.54
N VAL A 106 3.47 8.08 12.25
CA VAL A 106 2.31 8.42 11.41
C VAL A 106 2.03 7.22 10.49
N ILE A 107 0.86 6.62 10.60
CA ILE A 107 0.44 5.53 9.71
C ILE A 107 -0.49 6.12 8.65
N LEU A 108 -0.03 6.11 7.40
CA LEU A 108 -0.70 6.68 6.24
C LEU A 108 -1.07 5.57 5.26
N GLY A 109 -2.37 5.33 5.07
CA GLY A 109 -2.82 4.26 4.19
C GLY A 109 -4.33 4.06 4.15
N ASP A 110 -4.76 2.91 3.70
CA ASP A 110 -6.16 2.60 3.45
C ASP A 110 -6.84 1.81 4.59
N SER A 111 -7.89 1.07 4.26
CA SER A 111 -8.64 0.24 5.22
C SER A 111 -7.81 -0.89 5.84
N ARG A 112 -6.74 -1.38 5.19
CA ARG A 112 -5.83 -2.36 5.79
C ARG A 112 -5.04 -1.73 6.92
N SER A 113 -4.58 -0.49 6.74
CA SER A 113 -3.92 0.30 7.81
C SER A 113 -4.88 0.61 8.96
N GLN A 114 -6.17 0.89 8.67
CA GLN A 114 -7.18 1.03 9.71
C GLN A 114 -7.32 -0.26 10.52
N GLY A 115 -7.31 -1.42 9.86
CA GLY A 115 -7.33 -2.73 10.52
C GLY A 115 -6.10 -2.96 11.41
N LEU A 116 -4.90 -2.67 10.89
CA LEU A 116 -3.65 -2.75 11.65
C LEU A 116 -3.72 -1.95 12.96
N ILE A 117 -4.13 -0.68 12.87
CA ILE A 117 -4.25 0.23 14.03
C ILE A 117 -5.31 -0.28 15.01
N LEU A 118 -6.51 -0.61 14.50
CA LEU A 118 -7.66 -0.96 15.31
C LEU A 118 -7.45 -2.26 16.07
N TYR A 119 -7.03 -3.32 15.38
CA TYR A 119 -6.91 -4.65 15.98
C TYR A 119 -5.72 -4.79 16.93
N ASN A 120 -4.71 -3.95 16.78
CA ASN A 120 -3.55 -3.91 17.67
C ASN A 120 -3.61 -2.77 18.71
N ASN A 121 -4.69 -1.98 18.72
CA ASN A 121 -4.87 -0.87 19.65
C ASN A 121 -3.68 0.12 19.66
N LEU A 122 -3.14 0.45 18.47
CA LEU A 122 -2.03 1.40 18.32
C LEU A 122 -2.52 2.84 18.55
N SER A 123 -2.99 3.13 19.76
CA SER A 123 -3.62 4.42 20.11
C SER A 123 -2.64 5.58 20.21
N GLY A 124 -1.34 5.30 20.33
CA GLY A 124 -0.27 6.31 20.41
C GLY A 124 0.09 6.87 19.02
N CYS A 125 -0.12 6.12 17.94
CA CYS A 125 0.23 6.58 16.60
C CYS A 125 -0.73 7.66 16.07
N THR A 126 -0.21 8.52 15.20
CA THR A 126 -1.05 9.42 14.40
C THR A 126 -1.60 8.68 13.19
N SER A 127 -2.93 8.51 13.15
CA SER A 127 -3.59 7.79 12.06
C SER A 127 -4.07 8.74 10.97
N LEU A 128 -3.44 8.66 9.80
CA LEU A 128 -3.92 9.20 8.52
C LEU A 128 -4.45 8.06 7.62
N ALA A 129 -4.90 6.96 8.22
CA ALA A 129 -5.50 5.83 7.53
C ALA A 129 -6.97 6.08 7.24
N VAL A 130 -7.36 6.08 5.97
CA VAL A 130 -8.72 6.37 5.52
C VAL A 130 -9.21 5.29 4.56
N LYS A 131 -10.42 4.77 4.78
CA LYS A 131 -11.02 3.77 3.88
C LYS A 131 -10.97 4.22 2.43
N SER A 132 -10.48 3.36 1.55
CA SER A 132 -10.30 3.60 0.11
C SER A 132 -9.36 4.77 -0.21
N LEU A 133 -8.42 5.08 0.69
CA LEU A 133 -7.33 6.00 0.38
C LEU A 133 -6.46 5.40 -0.72
N SER A 134 -6.02 6.25 -1.63
CA SER A 134 -5.15 5.91 -2.76
C SER A 134 -4.22 7.07 -3.10
N LEU A 135 -3.18 6.81 -3.87
CA LEU A 135 -2.27 7.84 -4.39
C LEU A 135 -2.98 8.84 -5.31
N THR A 136 -4.10 8.44 -5.92
CA THR A 136 -4.88 9.29 -6.80
C THR A 136 -5.87 10.20 -6.08
N ASN A 137 -6.15 9.94 -4.79
CA ASN A 137 -7.20 10.66 -4.07
C ASN A 137 -6.81 11.27 -2.72
N TYR A 138 -5.60 11.07 -2.20
CA TYR A 138 -5.18 11.60 -0.89
C TYR A 138 -5.23 13.13 -0.81
N THR A 139 -5.21 13.83 -1.94
CA THR A 139 -5.39 15.29 -2.01
C THR A 139 -6.84 15.74 -1.86
N LYS A 140 -7.80 14.80 -1.85
CA LYS A 140 -9.24 15.05 -1.76
C LYS A 140 -9.91 14.30 -0.62
N LYS A 141 -9.33 13.17 -0.21
CA LYS A 141 -9.83 12.37 0.92
C LYS A 141 -9.52 13.07 2.22
N GLU A 142 -10.52 13.15 3.07
CA GLU A 142 -10.43 13.76 4.39
C GLU A 142 -10.12 12.73 5.47
N ALA A 143 -9.31 13.14 6.43
CA ALA A 143 -9.11 12.48 7.71
C ALA A 143 -9.46 13.45 8.84
N THR A 144 -9.77 12.91 10.02
CA THR A 144 -10.06 13.71 11.22
C THR A 144 -9.05 13.34 12.30
N LEU A 145 -8.31 14.33 12.76
CA LEU A 145 -7.37 14.19 13.87
C LEU A 145 -7.86 14.99 15.09
N PRO A 146 -7.80 14.44 16.31
CA PRO A 146 -8.30 15.12 17.51
C PRO A 146 -7.70 16.51 17.73
N SER A 147 -6.42 16.71 17.38
CA SER A 147 -5.69 17.96 17.58
C SER A 147 -5.81 18.97 16.44
N LEU A 148 -6.14 18.52 15.21
CA LEU A 148 -6.11 19.34 13.99
C LEU A 148 -7.49 19.49 13.32
N GLY A 149 -8.49 18.69 13.74
CA GLY A 149 -9.80 18.67 13.10
C GLY A 149 -9.81 17.83 11.81
N THR A 150 -10.71 18.19 10.89
CA THR A 150 -10.93 17.50 9.62
C THR A 150 -10.35 18.31 8.46
N ASP A 151 -9.47 17.70 7.69
CA ASP A 151 -8.92 18.26 6.44
C ASP A 151 -8.53 17.14 5.50
N THR A 152 -8.13 17.47 4.28
CA THR A 152 -7.59 16.47 3.34
C THR A 152 -6.31 15.85 3.88
N VAL A 153 -6.08 14.59 3.56
CA VAL A 153 -4.86 13.89 3.98
C VAL A 153 -3.61 14.66 3.56
N ALA A 154 -3.60 15.20 2.34
CA ALA A 154 -2.48 16.01 1.85
C ALA A 154 -2.22 17.27 2.68
N ASN A 155 -3.27 17.93 3.16
CA ASN A 155 -3.14 19.12 4.01
C ASN A 155 -2.73 18.78 5.45
N LEU A 156 -3.11 17.59 5.94
CA LEU A 156 -2.76 17.15 7.29
C LEU A 156 -1.30 16.68 7.38
N ILE A 157 -0.74 16.08 6.33
CA ILE A 157 0.65 15.57 6.33
C ILE A 157 1.65 16.62 6.87
N PRO A 158 1.69 17.89 6.41
CA PRO A 158 2.65 18.87 6.92
C PRO A 158 2.38 19.34 8.36
N GLN A 159 1.22 19.02 8.93
CA GLN A 159 0.76 19.53 10.23
C GLN A 159 0.91 18.51 11.35
N VAL A 160 1.05 17.21 11.02
CA VAL A 160 1.22 16.16 12.03
C VAL A 160 2.64 16.13 12.55
N GLY A 161 2.80 15.81 13.84
CA GLY A 161 4.09 15.43 14.39
C GLY A 161 4.34 13.94 14.18
N GLY A 162 5.59 13.56 13.85
CA GLY A 162 5.97 12.15 13.76
C GLY A 162 7.43 12.03 13.34
N LYS A 163 8.13 11.11 14.00
CA LYS A 163 9.52 10.77 13.64
C LYS A 163 9.58 9.73 12.52
N ARG A 164 8.47 8.98 12.30
CA ARG A 164 8.39 7.87 11.36
C ARG A 164 7.08 7.89 10.60
N PHE A 165 7.13 7.71 9.30
CA PHE A 165 5.96 7.60 8.43
C PHE A 165 5.91 6.19 7.84
N TYR A 166 4.83 5.46 8.10
CA TYR A 166 4.53 4.17 7.48
C TYR A 166 3.53 4.37 6.37
N LEU A 167 3.93 4.11 5.13
CA LEU A 167 3.14 4.32 3.92
C LEU A 167 2.61 2.98 3.40
N VAL A 168 1.30 2.81 3.41
CA VAL A 168 0.61 1.58 2.98
C VAL A 168 -0.36 1.91 1.85
N PHE A 169 0.11 1.82 0.63
CA PHE A 169 -0.63 2.14 -0.60
C PHE A 169 -0.55 1.01 -1.61
N GLY A 170 -1.36 1.07 -2.65
CA GLY A 170 -1.34 0.19 -3.80
C GLY A 170 -2.65 -0.59 -3.97
N MET A 171 -3.28 -1.05 -2.89
CA MET A 171 -4.52 -1.83 -2.98
C MET A 171 -5.64 -1.09 -3.72
N ASN A 172 -5.76 0.23 -3.51
CA ASN A 172 -6.76 1.06 -4.18
C ASN A 172 -6.21 1.77 -5.43
N ASP A 173 -5.00 1.43 -5.84
CA ASP A 173 -4.29 2.01 -6.99
C ASP A 173 -4.10 0.99 -8.13
N MET A 174 -4.66 -0.21 -8.02
CA MET A 174 -4.50 -1.33 -8.97
C MET A 174 -4.99 -1.02 -10.41
N GLY A 175 -5.69 0.09 -10.62
CA GLY A 175 -6.04 0.59 -11.96
C GLY A 175 -4.92 1.37 -12.66
N LEU A 176 -3.82 1.65 -11.96
CA LEU A 176 -2.67 2.36 -12.52
C LEU A 176 -1.69 1.37 -13.18
N SER A 177 -0.85 1.87 -14.10
CA SER A 177 0.36 1.14 -14.46
C SER A 177 1.37 1.21 -13.30
N ALA A 178 2.27 0.23 -13.19
CA ALA A 178 3.31 0.22 -12.16
C ALA A 178 4.18 1.49 -12.21
N GLU A 179 4.52 1.99 -13.39
CA GLU A 179 5.25 3.24 -13.57
C GLU A 179 4.48 4.45 -13.02
N THR A 180 3.18 4.57 -13.33
CA THR A 180 2.33 5.66 -12.84
C THR A 180 2.16 5.58 -11.32
N PHE A 181 2.02 4.37 -10.77
CA PHE A 181 1.99 4.13 -9.32
C PHE A 181 3.28 4.65 -8.68
N GLY A 182 4.45 4.26 -9.19
CA GLY A 182 5.74 4.73 -8.69
C GLY A 182 5.88 6.26 -8.73
N GLN A 183 5.47 6.91 -9.83
CA GLN A 183 5.50 8.38 -9.94
C GLN A 183 4.62 9.06 -8.89
N TYR A 184 3.42 8.54 -8.62
CA TYR A 184 2.51 9.12 -7.62
C TYR A 184 3.02 8.86 -6.20
N PHE A 185 3.57 7.67 -5.95
CA PHE A 185 4.20 7.35 -4.67
C PHE A 185 5.38 8.28 -4.39
N GLY A 186 6.25 8.50 -5.39
CA GLY A 186 7.37 9.43 -5.28
C GLY A 186 6.94 10.86 -4.93
N ARG A 187 5.81 11.36 -5.49
CA ARG A 187 5.26 12.68 -5.14
C ARG A 187 4.77 12.76 -3.69
N LEU A 188 4.18 11.68 -3.18
CA LEU A 188 3.77 11.60 -1.78
C LEU A 188 5.00 11.63 -0.87
N VAL A 189 6.06 10.88 -1.21
CA VAL A 189 7.34 10.91 -0.50
C VAL A 189 7.96 12.31 -0.51
N ASP A 190 7.98 12.98 -1.65
CA ASP A 190 8.49 14.36 -1.76
C ASP A 190 7.74 15.34 -0.84
N LEU A 191 6.41 15.19 -0.72
CA LEU A 191 5.60 15.99 0.20
C LEU A 191 6.02 15.77 1.65
N ILE A 192 6.23 14.50 2.04
CA ILE A 192 6.63 14.15 3.41
C ILE A 192 8.05 14.62 3.69
N GLN A 193 9.02 14.32 2.83
CA GLN A 193 10.42 14.74 3.00
C GLN A 193 10.56 16.27 3.07
N LYS A 194 9.76 17.01 2.30
CA LYS A 194 9.75 18.48 2.35
C LYS A 194 9.23 19.01 3.69
N SER A 195 8.22 18.39 4.27
CA SER A 195 7.60 18.86 5.50
C SER A 195 8.22 18.26 6.76
N HIS A 196 8.85 17.09 6.64
CA HIS A 196 9.47 16.34 7.73
C HIS A 196 10.85 15.80 7.29
N PRO A 197 11.86 16.69 7.11
CA PRO A 197 13.14 16.29 6.54
C PRO A 197 13.91 15.28 7.40
N ASP A 198 13.67 15.25 8.71
CA ASP A 198 14.34 14.36 9.65
C ASP A 198 13.54 13.07 9.96
N ALA A 199 12.38 12.88 9.31
CA ALA A 199 11.56 11.73 9.58
C ALA A 199 12.00 10.51 8.74
N ALA A 200 12.09 9.35 9.37
CA ALA A 200 12.24 8.09 8.67
C ALA A 200 10.93 7.72 7.93
N ILE A 201 11.03 7.34 6.67
CA ILE A 201 9.88 6.94 5.86
C ILE A 201 10.00 5.46 5.52
N TYR A 202 8.98 4.69 5.84
CA TYR A 202 8.87 3.27 5.58
C TYR A 202 7.75 3.03 4.58
N ALA A 203 8.08 2.48 3.42
CA ALA A 203 7.13 2.07 2.40
C ALA A 203 6.85 0.58 2.53
N GLN A 204 5.63 0.22 2.93
CA GLN A 204 5.20 -1.16 3.00
C GLN A 204 4.92 -1.70 1.60
N ALA A 205 5.47 -2.84 1.25
CA ALA A 205 5.11 -3.61 0.06
C ALA A 205 3.60 -3.81 -0.03
N VAL A 206 3.06 -3.72 -1.21
CA VAL A 206 1.63 -3.96 -1.45
C VAL A 206 1.31 -5.42 -1.12
N LEU A 207 0.53 -5.63 -0.06
CA LEU A 207 0.08 -6.97 0.32
C LEU A 207 -0.89 -7.51 -0.73
N PRO A 208 -0.76 -8.78 -1.15
CA PRO A 208 -1.63 -9.39 -2.14
C PRO A 208 -3.06 -9.59 -1.61
N VAL A 209 -3.93 -10.13 -2.45
CA VAL A 209 -5.23 -10.69 -2.10
C VAL A 209 -5.13 -12.21 -2.07
N THR A 210 -6.17 -12.92 -1.58
CA THR A 210 -6.21 -14.39 -1.67
C THR A 210 -6.35 -14.85 -3.13
N GLU A 211 -5.87 -16.05 -3.46
CA GLU A 211 -6.00 -16.64 -4.79
C GLU A 211 -7.48 -16.69 -5.23
N LEU A 212 -8.36 -17.09 -4.31
CA LEU A 212 -9.79 -17.13 -4.57
C LEU A 212 -10.38 -15.76 -4.91
N LYS A 213 -9.89 -14.69 -4.25
CA LYS A 213 -10.32 -13.32 -4.53
C LYS A 213 -9.91 -12.88 -5.93
N GLU A 214 -8.68 -13.14 -6.34
CA GLU A 214 -8.22 -12.85 -7.70
C GLU A 214 -9.05 -13.61 -8.74
N GLN A 215 -9.25 -14.93 -8.57
CA GLN A 215 -10.01 -15.78 -9.48
C GLN A 215 -11.49 -15.38 -9.59
N SER A 216 -12.06 -14.77 -8.57
CA SER A 216 -13.47 -14.34 -8.59
C SER A 216 -13.76 -13.25 -9.61
N GLY A 217 -12.73 -12.57 -10.14
CA GLY A 217 -12.87 -11.43 -11.06
C GLY A 217 -13.60 -10.22 -10.46
N ALA A 218 -13.98 -10.30 -9.16
CA ALA A 218 -14.77 -9.29 -8.48
C ALA A 218 -14.01 -7.99 -8.24
N ALA A 219 -12.71 -7.99 -8.50
CA ALA A 219 -11.86 -6.82 -8.39
C ALA A 219 -11.00 -6.73 -9.66
N SER A 220 -11.49 -5.99 -10.65
CA SER A 220 -10.73 -5.72 -11.87
C SER A 220 -9.40 -5.04 -11.51
N GLY A 221 -8.30 -5.67 -11.90
CA GLY A 221 -6.94 -5.17 -11.65
C GLY A 221 -6.18 -5.84 -10.50
N PHE A 222 -6.83 -6.59 -9.61
CA PHE A 222 -6.11 -7.38 -8.60
C PHE A 222 -5.53 -8.64 -9.23
N SER A 223 -4.26 -8.59 -9.60
CA SER A 223 -3.51 -9.80 -9.95
C SER A 223 -2.23 -9.82 -9.14
N LEU A 224 -1.80 -11.01 -8.75
CA LEU A 224 -0.52 -11.21 -8.07
C LEU A 224 0.65 -10.69 -8.92
N ALA A 225 0.58 -10.87 -10.24
CA ALA A 225 1.57 -10.34 -11.17
C ALA A 225 1.65 -8.81 -11.07
N HIS A 226 0.51 -8.12 -11.03
CA HIS A 226 0.48 -6.66 -10.94
C HIS A 226 0.95 -6.16 -9.56
N VAL A 227 0.64 -6.88 -8.49
CA VAL A 227 1.19 -6.60 -7.14
C VAL A 227 2.73 -6.69 -7.17
N LYS A 228 3.30 -7.70 -7.82
CA LYS A 228 4.76 -7.83 -7.99
C LYS A 228 5.35 -6.65 -8.75
N GLU A 229 4.74 -6.26 -9.87
CA GLU A 229 5.17 -5.07 -10.64
C GLU A 229 5.13 -3.78 -9.78
N PHE A 230 4.10 -3.62 -8.94
CA PHE A 230 4.02 -2.47 -8.01
C PHE A 230 5.14 -2.53 -6.97
N ASN A 231 5.42 -3.69 -6.41
CA ASN A 231 6.46 -3.85 -5.40
C ASN A 231 7.87 -3.64 -5.98
N GLU A 232 8.13 -4.06 -7.22
CA GLU A 232 9.37 -3.74 -7.93
C GLU A 232 9.53 -2.23 -8.13
N GLN A 233 8.47 -1.53 -8.52
CA GLN A 233 8.50 -0.06 -8.63
C GLN A 233 8.66 0.62 -7.27
N LEU A 234 7.99 0.10 -6.23
CA LEU A 234 8.10 0.64 -4.88
C LEU A 234 9.53 0.53 -4.37
N LEU A 235 10.15 -0.64 -4.53
CA LEU A 235 11.55 -0.87 -4.16
C LEU A 235 12.50 0.11 -4.88
N LYS A 236 12.28 0.32 -6.18
CA LYS A 236 13.05 1.28 -6.98
C LYS A 236 12.89 2.71 -6.46
N ILE A 237 11.67 3.15 -6.18
CA ILE A 237 11.40 4.48 -5.61
C ILE A 237 12.02 4.62 -4.22
N CYS A 238 11.99 3.57 -3.39
CA CYS A 238 12.65 3.58 -2.09
C CYS A 238 14.16 3.82 -2.22
N ALA A 239 14.83 3.18 -3.16
CA ALA A 239 16.23 3.41 -3.44
C ALA A 239 16.49 4.83 -3.96
N GLU A 240 15.69 5.32 -4.91
CA GLU A 240 15.83 6.66 -5.50
C GLU A 240 15.57 7.79 -4.49
N LYS A 241 14.57 7.60 -3.61
CA LYS A 241 14.17 8.60 -2.62
C LYS A 241 14.90 8.47 -1.28
N GLN A 242 15.76 7.46 -1.15
CA GLN A 242 16.48 7.17 0.09
C GLN A 242 15.53 6.99 1.29
N ILE A 243 14.53 6.10 1.11
CA ILE A 243 13.56 5.72 2.13
C ILE A 243 13.55 4.19 2.29
N TRP A 244 13.01 3.71 3.38
CA TRP A 244 13.01 2.30 3.75
C TRP A 244 11.88 1.52 3.06
N TYR A 245 12.17 0.31 2.63
CA TYR A 245 11.21 -0.65 2.09
C TYR A 245 10.97 -1.77 3.08
N LEU A 246 9.71 -2.02 3.41
CA LEU A 246 9.25 -3.16 4.21
C LEU A 246 8.62 -4.19 3.28
N ASP A 247 9.17 -5.39 3.25
CA ASP A 247 8.70 -6.45 2.39
C ASP A 247 7.37 -7.07 2.89
N ILE A 248 6.81 -7.99 2.10
CA ILE A 248 5.63 -8.75 2.51
C ILE A 248 6.07 -9.79 3.54
N PRO A 249 5.42 -9.82 4.76
CA PRO A 249 5.73 -10.87 5.73
C PRO A 249 5.40 -12.26 5.18
N ASP A 250 6.36 -13.18 5.22
CA ASP A 250 6.19 -14.58 4.78
C ASP A 250 4.99 -15.25 5.49
N ALA A 251 4.76 -14.92 6.76
CA ALA A 251 3.65 -15.44 7.54
C ALA A 251 2.26 -14.98 7.07
N LEU A 252 2.17 -14.05 6.11
CA LEU A 252 0.90 -13.58 5.53
C LEU A 252 0.57 -14.23 4.19
N VAL A 253 1.53 -14.89 3.54
CA VAL A 253 1.38 -15.39 2.18
C VAL A 253 1.64 -16.89 2.07
N ASP A 254 1.06 -17.49 1.04
CA ASP A 254 1.31 -18.89 0.68
C ASP A 254 2.58 -19.03 -0.20
N GLU A 255 2.96 -20.27 -0.53
CA GLU A 255 4.12 -20.58 -1.38
C GLU A 255 4.06 -19.94 -2.78
N LYS A 256 2.89 -19.55 -3.26
CA LYS A 256 2.70 -18.85 -4.54
C LYS A 256 2.82 -17.34 -4.39
N GLY A 257 2.73 -16.82 -3.16
CA GLY A 257 2.74 -15.40 -2.82
C GLY A 257 1.34 -14.76 -2.74
N TYR A 258 0.25 -15.53 -2.68
CA TYR A 258 -1.09 -15.03 -2.38
C TYR A 258 -1.29 -14.86 -0.88
N LEU A 259 -2.14 -13.92 -0.48
CA LEU A 259 -2.60 -13.83 0.89
C LEU A 259 -3.22 -15.17 1.33
N LEU A 260 -2.87 -15.65 2.52
CA LEU A 260 -3.44 -16.88 3.09
C LEU A 260 -4.98 -16.75 3.19
N ASP A 261 -5.72 -17.81 2.80
CA ASP A 261 -7.18 -17.80 2.85
C ASP A 261 -7.71 -17.57 4.27
N GLU A 262 -7.07 -18.15 5.28
CA GLU A 262 -7.40 -17.97 6.70
C GLU A 262 -7.06 -16.58 7.23
N ALA A 263 -6.23 -15.82 6.53
CA ALA A 263 -5.88 -14.45 6.94
C ALA A 263 -7.01 -13.45 6.67
N SER A 264 -7.98 -13.80 5.83
CA SER A 264 -9.01 -12.87 5.37
C SER A 264 -10.37 -13.53 5.13
N TRP A 265 -11.46 -12.89 5.55
CA TRP A 265 -12.81 -13.37 5.27
C TRP A 265 -13.35 -12.91 3.91
N ASP A 266 -12.84 -11.80 3.38
CA ASP A 266 -13.28 -11.24 2.09
C ASP A 266 -12.22 -11.34 1.00
N GLY A 267 -11.09 -11.93 1.35
CA GLY A 267 -9.93 -12.11 0.49
C GLY A 267 -9.05 -10.87 0.34
N VAL A 268 -9.37 -9.78 1.05
CA VAL A 268 -8.65 -8.48 0.96
C VAL A 268 -8.17 -8.00 2.31
N HIS A 269 -9.08 -7.92 3.30
CA HIS A 269 -8.78 -7.35 4.61
C HIS A 269 -8.29 -8.42 5.58
N LEU A 270 -7.20 -8.14 6.27
CA LEU A 270 -6.68 -9.02 7.31
C LEU A 270 -7.64 -9.07 8.50
N ASN A 271 -7.86 -10.26 9.04
CA ASN A 271 -8.52 -10.42 10.33
C ASN A 271 -7.60 -10.01 11.49
N ALA A 272 -8.12 -9.96 12.72
CA ALA A 272 -7.38 -9.47 13.88
C ALA A 272 -6.09 -10.26 14.15
N SER A 273 -6.11 -11.59 14.00
CA SER A 273 -4.95 -12.44 14.20
C SER A 273 -3.81 -12.10 13.24
N TYR A 274 -4.14 -11.94 11.96
CA TYR A 274 -3.15 -11.64 10.93
C TYR A 274 -2.75 -10.16 10.88
N CYS A 275 -3.58 -9.24 11.39
CA CYS A 275 -3.14 -7.88 11.70
C CYS A 275 -2.08 -7.89 12.84
N ARG A 276 -2.20 -8.81 13.82
CA ARG A 276 -1.17 -9.00 14.84
C ARG A 276 0.12 -9.56 14.24
N THR A 277 0.04 -10.59 13.41
CA THR A 277 1.19 -11.13 12.68
C THR A 277 1.92 -10.06 11.86
N TRP A 278 1.16 -9.18 11.19
CA TRP A 278 1.74 -8.06 10.46
C TRP A 278 2.44 -7.07 11.40
N LEU A 279 1.83 -6.71 12.53
CA LEU A 279 2.48 -5.85 13.51
C LEU A 279 3.77 -6.48 14.07
N ASP A 280 3.75 -7.78 14.39
CA ASP A 280 4.94 -8.48 14.89
C ASP A 280 6.10 -8.40 13.89
N TYR A 281 5.81 -8.55 12.59
CA TYR A 281 6.79 -8.30 11.53
C TYR A 281 7.32 -6.86 11.57
N LEU A 282 6.44 -5.86 11.65
CA LEU A 282 6.86 -4.45 11.69
C LEU A 282 7.72 -4.13 12.91
N LEU A 283 7.47 -4.78 14.05
CA LEU A 283 8.26 -4.62 15.28
C LEU A 283 9.63 -5.28 15.20
N CYS A 284 9.83 -6.24 14.30
CA CYS A 284 11.11 -6.89 14.02
C CYS A 284 11.83 -6.32 12.79
N HIS A 285 11.26 -5.30 12.13
CA HIS A 285 11.85 -4.66 10.95
C HIS A 285 11.91 -3.16 11.16
N VAL A 286 12.84 -2.73 12.00
CA VAL A 286 13.03 -1.33 12.39
C VAL A 286 14.49 -0.93 12.21
N VAL A 287 14.69 0.35 11.86
CA VAL A 287 16.02 0.97 11.85
C VAL A 287 16.04 2.00 12.96
N LEU A 288 16.83 1.74 13.97
CA LEU A 288 16.95 2.64 15.11
C LEU A 288 17.82 3.86 14.74
N PRO A 289 17.46 5.06 15.23
CA PRO A 289 18.29 6.24 15.04
C PRO A 289 19.64 6.09 15.78
N GLU A 290 20.70 6.73 15.29
CA GLU A 290 22.04 6.68 15.90
C GLU A 290 22.06 7.19 17.36
N ASP A 291 21.17 8.12 17.70
CA ASP A 291 21.02 8.70 19.04
C ASP A 291 20.01 7.98 19.93
N TYR A 292 19.67 6.73 19.58
CA TYR A 292 18.70 5.96 20.34
C TYR A 292 19.05 5.85 21.82
N ASN A 293 18.11 6.20 22.70
CA ASN A 293 18.32 6.33 24.15
C ASN A 293 17.66 5.22 24.98
N GLY A 294 17.13 4.18 24.33
CA GLY A 294 16.45 3.07 25.01
C GLY A 294 14.96 3.30 25.28
N GLU A 295 14.35 4.38 24.73
CA GLU A 295 12.92 4.71 24.99
C GLU A 295 11.92 3.66 24.49
N TYR A 296 12.34 2.75 23.60
CA TYR A 296 11.48 1.73 22.98
C TYR A 296 11.60 0.36 23.64
N ASP A 297 12.14 0.26 24.85
CA ASP A 297 12.29 -1.00 25.60
C ASP A 297 13.02 -2.11 24.78
N VAL A 298 14.07 -1.75 24.07
CA VAL A 298 14.87 -2.69 23.28
C VAL A 298 15.61 -3.67 24.20
N PRO A 299 15.72 -4.96 23.84
CA PRO A 299 16.43 -5.94 24.63
C PRO A 299 17.87 -5.54 24.97
N ALA A 300 18.33 -5.93 26.17
CA ALA A 300 19.69 -5.64 26.60
C ALA A 300 20.74 -6.22 25.64
N GLY A 301 21.71 -5.40 25.24
CA GLY A 301 22.76 -5.78 24.26
C GLY A 301 22.53 -5.27 22.85
N TYR A 302 21.41 -4.61 22.59
CA TYR A 302 21.18 -3.90 21.33
C TYR A 302 21.84 -2.51 21.38
N HIS A 303 22.59 -2.15 20.35
CA HIS A 303 23.19 -0.83 20.21
C HIS A 303 22.49 -0.04 19.11
N PRO A 304 22.25 1.27 19.29
CA PRO A 304 21.70 2.12 18.24
C PRO A 304 22.56 2.04 16.97
N GLY A 305 21.90 1.88 15.83
CA GLY A 305 22.59 1.69 14.55
C GLY A 305 22.93 0.23 14.21
N ASP A 306 22.78 -0.69 15.17
CA ASP A 306 23.03 -2.10 14.95
C ASP A 306 21.74 -2.79 14.44
N VAL A 307 21.76 -3.23 13.20
CA VAL A 307 20.79 -4.20 12.70
C VAL A 307 21.48 -5.55 12.66
N VAL A 308 20.96 -6.52 13.42
CA VAL A 308 21.58 -7.85 13.54
C VAL A 308 20.84 -8.81 12.61
N MET A 309 21.50 -9.28 11.56
CA MET A 309 21.05 -10.39 10.73
C MET A 309 21.96 -11.61 11.00
N ASP A 310 21.39 -12.74 11.45
CA ASP A 310 22.11 -14.00 11.66
C ASP A 310 23.44 -13.86 12.41
N GLY A 311 23.51 -12.99 13.40
CA GLY A 311 24.72 -12.73 14.18
C GLY A 311 25.74 -11.80 13.53
N VAL A 312 25.40 -11.17 12.42
CA VAL A 312 26.22 -10.16 11.74
C VAL A 312 25.65 -8.77 11.97
N THR A 313 26.47 -7.82 12.38
CA THR A 313 26.07 -6.42 12.56
C THR A 313 26.06 -5.73 11.19
N VAL A 314 24.90 -5.17 10.81
CA VAL A 314 24.71 -4.48 9.53
C VAL A 314 24.77 -2.97 9.75
N TYR A 315 25.76 -2.31 9.18
CA TYR A 315 25.88 -0.86 9.23
C TYR A 315 25.37 -0.17 7.99
N ASP A 316 24.53 0.77 8.22
CA ASP A 316 24.29 2.06 7.61
C ASP A 316 23.99 2.17 6.11
N PHE A 317 22.69 2.05 5.80
CA PHE A 317 22.09 2.87 4.75
C PHE A 317 21.86 4.25 5.38
N LYS A 318 22.72 5.25 5.09
CA LYS A 318 22.44 6.65 5.43
C LYS A 318 21.60 7.24 4.31
N PRO A 319 20.32 7.57 4.55
CA PRO A 319 19.63 8.50 3.67
C PRO A 319 20.49 9.77 3.66
N SER A 320 21.01 10.13 2.50
CA SER A 320 21.70 11.43 2.37
C SER A 320 20.65 12.53 2.53
N ASN A 321 20.80 13.36 3.56
CA ASN A 321 20.07 14.62 3.67
C ASN A 321 20.25 15.50 2.43
#